data_4913b8c2cb8bc4ab903c8b0a9abd9396
#
_entry.id   4913b8c2cb8bc4ab903c8b0a9abd9396
#
_cell.length_a   1.000
_cell.length_b   1.000
_cell.length_c   1.000
_cell.angle_alpha   90.00
_cell.angle_beta   90.00
_cell.angle_gamma   90.00
#
_symmetry.space_group_name_H-M   'P 1'
#
loop_
_entity.id
_entity.type
_entity.pdbx_description
1 polymer ?
#
loop_
_entity_poly.entity_id
_entity_poly.type
_entity_poly.pdbx_seq_one_letter_code
_entity_poly.pdbx_strand_id
1 'polypeptide(L)'
;MKFFAVLILSCIVIMFFNFQKPPPFDLKASVKRGQEIYISNCISCHMEKGEGLEGVYPPLAKSDYLMADKKRSIIQIIKGVSGPMKVNGIDYNGEMAATDLTDQEVSDVLNYVRNSFSNKGAAVTPTEVKAARK
;
A
#
# COMPACT_ATOMS: atom_id res chain seq x y z
N MET A 1 -54.56 -15.08 8.57
CA MET A 1 -53.59 -14.74 9.65
C MET A 1 -52.20 -15.36 9.45
N LYS A 2 -52.11 -16.63 9.05
CA LYS A 2 -50.78 -17.31 8.88
C LYS A 2 -49.92 -16.70 7.76
N PHE A 3 -50.50 -16.28 6.63
CA PHE A 3 -49.77 -15.64 5.51
C PHE A 3 -49.23 -14.24 5.83
N PHE A 4 -49.94 -13.47 6.68
CA PHE A 4 -49.48 -12.15 7.14
C PHE A 4 -48.24 -12.26 8.06
N ALA A 5 -48.20 -13.26 8.94
CA ALA A 5 -47.07 -13.50 9.81
C ALA A 5 -45.79 -13.90 9.03
N VAL A 6 -45.95 -14.71 7.98
CA VAL A 6 -44.79 -15.11 7.12
C VAL A 6 -44.25 -13.93 6.32
N LEU A 7 -45.11 -13.03 5.81
CA LEU A 7 -44.70 -11.81 5.10
C LEU A 7 -43.93 -10.85 6.00
N ILE A 8 -44.40 -10.64 7.23
CA ILE A 8 -43.73 -9.76 8.21
C ILE A 8 -42.38 -10.35 8.61
N LEU A 9 -42.26 -11.67 8.82
CA LEU A 9 -41.03 -12.34 9.17
C LEU A 9 -40.03 -12.25 8.05
N SER A 10 -40.45 -12.39 6.78
CA SER A 10 -39.63 -12.22 5.58
C SER A 10 -39.07 -10.80 5.45
N CYS A 11 -39.89 -9.77 5.70
CA CYS A 11 -39.43 -8.38 5.66
C CYS A 11 -38.43 -8.04 6.75
N ILE A 12 -38.57 -8.62 7.95
CA ILE A 12 -37.60 -8.42 9.06
C ILE A 12 -36.27 -9.06 8.75
N VAL A 13 -36.24 -10.25 8.16
CA VAL A 13 -35.00 -10.93 7.77
C VAL A 13 -34.26 -10.13 6.69
N ILE A 14 -34.94 -9.52 5.74
CA ILE A 14 -34.31 -8.69 4.69
C ILE A 14 -33.74 -7.40 5.28
N MET A 15 -34.33 -6.82 6.33
CA MET A 15 -33.80 -5.61 6.98
C MET A 15 -32.49 -5.85 7.74
N PHE A 16 -32.23 -7.06 8.23
CA PHE A 16 -30.98 -7.38 8.92
C PHE A 16 -29.80 -7.69 8.00
N PHE A 17 -30.03 -7.93 6.71
CA PHE A 17 -28.95 -8.19 5.73
C PHE A 17 -28.33 -6.91 5.14
N ASN A 18 -28.81 -5.74 5.54
CA ASN A 18 -28.32 -4.48 5.00
C ASN A 18 -27.49 -3.71 6.01
N PHE A 19 -26.30 -3.30 5.58
CA PHE A 19 -25.45 -2.28 6.19
C PHE A 19 -24.43 -2.71 7.25
N GLN A 20 -23.59 -3.69 6.95
CA GLN A 20 -22.27 -3.61 7.53
C GLN A 20 -21.38 -2.82 6.56
N LYS A 21 -21.27 -1.51 6.77
CA LYS A 21 -20.17 -0.75 6.15
C LYS A 21 -18.86 -1.45 6.50
N PRO A 22 -18.01 -1.72 5.51
CA PRO A 22 -16.68 -2.23 5.83
C PRO A 22 -16.02 -1.29 6.86
N PRO A 23 -15.31 -1.83 7.84
CA PRO A 23 -14.64 -1.02 8.84
C PRO A 23 -13.72 0.00 8.14
N PRO A 24 -13.55 1.20 8.70
CA PRO A 24 -12.65 2.20 8.15
C PRO A 24 -11.23 1.61 8.07
N PHE A 25 -10.49 2.00 7.03
CA PHE A 25 -9.13 1.52 6.81
C PHE A 25 -8.23 1.86 8.01
N ASP A 26 -7.65 0.84 8.64
CA ASP A 26 -6.74 1.01 9.77
C ASP A 26 -5.30 1.16 9.29
N LEU A 27 -4.85 2.42 9.17
CA LEU A 27 -3.49 2.74 8.75
C LEU A 27 -2.44 2.21 9.74
N LYS A 28 -2.71 2.22 11.05
CA LYS A 28 -1.74 1.77 12.06
C LYS A 28 -1.50 0.27 11.96
N ALA A 29 -2.55 -0.51 11.81
CA ALA A 29 -2.44 -1.95 11.58
C ALA A 29 -1.75 -2.26 10.25
N SER A 30 -2.05 -1.49 9.20
CA SER A 30 -1.40 -1.61 7.88
C SER A 30 0.10 -1.35 7.96
N VAL A 31 0.53 -0.28 8.63
CA VAL A 31 1.96 0.05 8.84
C VAL A 31 2.68 -1.09 9.56
N LYS A 32 2.06 -1.70 10.58
CA LYS A 32 2.67 -2.81 11.32
C LYS A 32 2.89 -4.04 10.41
N ARG A 33 1.90 -4.44 9.61
CA ARG A 33 2.07 -5.56 8.66
C ARG A 33 3.10 -5.21 7.57
N GLY A 34 3.08 -3.96 7.10
CA GLY A 34 4.02 -3.48 6.09
C GLY A 34 5.48 -3.51 6.52
N GLN A 35 5.76 -3.38 7.82
CA GLN A 35 7.11 -3.53 8.36
C GLN A 35 7.66 -4.94 8.13
N GLU A 36 6.86 -5.97 8.35
CA GLU A 36 7.27 -7.37 8.15
C GLU A 36 7.54 -7.65 6.67
N ILE A 37 6.70 -7.08 5.77
CA ILE A 37 6.89 -7.20 4.32
C ILE A 37 8.16 -6.46 3.88
N TYR A 38 8.43 -5.27 4.43
CA TYR A 38 9.64 -4.51 4.15
C TYR A 38 10.91 -5.29 4.50
N ILE A 39 10.94 -5.89 5.68
CA ILE A 39 12.07 -6.69 6.14
C ILE A 39 12.31 -7.89 5.22
N SER A 40 11.25 -8.51 4.72
CA SER A 40 11.36 -9.70 3.88
C SER A 40 11.72 -9.41 2.42
N ASN A 41 11.31 -8.25 1.89
CA ASN A 41 11.36 -8.00 0.44
C ASN A 41 12.17 -6.76 0.02
N CYS A 42 12.40 -5.80 0.92
CA CYS A 42 12.90 -4.47 0.52
C CYS A 42 14.21 -4.08 1.18
N ILE A 43 14.46 -4.58 2.40
CA ILE A 43 15.57 -4.16 3.25
C ILE A 43 16.94 -4.43 2.64
N SER A 44 17.07 -5.47 1.82
CA SER A 44 18.35 -5.86 1.18
C SER A 44 18.92 -4.77 0.28
N CYS A 45 18.04 -3.98 -0.38
CA CYS A 45 18.45 -2.88 -1.25
C CYS A 45 18.23 -1.52 -0.60
N HIS A 46 17.09 -1.32 0.09
CA HIS A 46 16.75 -0.02 0.66
C HIS A 46 17.27 0.19 2.09
N MET A 47 17.94 -0.80 2.67
CA MET A 47 18.58 -0.80 3.99
C MET A 47 17.60 -0.65 5.16
N GLU A 48 18.07 -0.84 6.38
CA GLU A 48 17.23 -0.94 7.57
C GLU A 48 16.44 0.35 7.89
N LYS A 49 17.04 1.50 7.63
CA LYS A 49 16.43 2.82 7.87
C LYS A 49 15.88 3.48 6.62
N GLY A 50 15.78 2.71 5.51
CA GLY A 50 15.33 3.24 4.24
C GLY A 50 16.30 4.22 3.59
N GLU A 51 17.57 4.23 4.02
CA GLU A 51 18.61 5.14 3.55
C GLU A 51 19.13 4.80 2.15
N GLY A 52 18.96 3.55 1.71
CA GLY A 52 19.49 3.08 0.43
C GLY A 52 21.02 3.12 0.35
N LEU A 53 21.52 3.13 -0.88
CA LEU A 53 22.95 3.30 -1.19
C LEU A 53 23.09 4.34 -2.29
N GLU A 54 23.73 5.46 -1.98
CA GLU A 54 23.86 6.60 -2.89
C GLU A 54 24.38 6.19 -4.27
N GLY A 55 23.71 6.65 -5.31
CA GLY A 55 24.01 6.33 -6.71
C GLY A 55 23.63 4.92 -7.16
N VAL A 56 23.25 4.02 -6.25
CA VAL A 56 22.92 2.61 -6.55
C VAL A 56 21.47 2.31 -6.21
N TYR A 57 21.07 2.44 -4.93
CA TYR A 57 19.73 2.20 -4.46
C TYR A 57 19.14 3.48 -3.87
N PRO A 58 18.05 4.01 -4.44
CA PRO A 58 17.50 5.27 -3.96
C PRO A 58 16.96 5.15 -2.53
N PRO A 59 17.10 6.21 -1.72
CA PRO A 59 16.53 6.23 -0.39
C PRO A 59 15.01 6.26 -0.43
N LEU A 60 14.39 5.57 0.53
CA LEU A 60 12.98 5.70 0.86
C LEU A 60 12.77 6.69 2.01
N ALA A 61 13.82 6.89 2.82
CA ALA A 61 13.83 7.86 3.91
C ALA A 61 13.80 9.29 3.36
N LYS A 62 12.83 10.09 3.82
CA LYS A 62 12.65 11.50 3.40
C LYS A 62 12.67 11.69 1.89
N SER A 63 12.20 10.67 1.14
CA SER A 63 12.27 10.65 -0.31
C SER A 63 11.21 11.59 -0.91
N ASP A 64 11.65 12.65 -1.59
CA ASP A 64 10.80 13.54 -2.37
C ASP A 64 10.07 12.77 -3.48
N TYR A 65 10.77 11.88 -4.13
CA TYR A 65 10.24 11.06 -5.22
C TYR A 65 9.12 10.10 -4.76
N LEU A 66 9.34 9.36 -3.66
CA LEU A 66 8.34 8.45 -3.09
C LEU A 66 7.09 9.22 -2.63
N MET A 67 7.30 10.39 -2.04
CA MET A 67 6.20 11.16 -1.44
C MET A 67 5.39 11.96 -2.44
N ALA A 68 5.96 12.31 -3.58
CA ALA A 68 5.31 13.17 -4.59
C ALA A 68 4.14 12.49 -5.30
N ASP A 69 4.20 11.17 -5.55
CA ASP A 69 3.18 10.47 -6.34
C ASP A 69 2.90 9.07 -5.80
N LYS A 70 1.75 8.93 -5.13
CA LYS A 70 1.28 7.68 -4.55
C LYS A 70 1.01 6.61 -5.62
N LYS A 71 0.38 6.99 -6.74
CA LYS A 71 0.04 6.05 -7.82
C LYS A 71 1.29 5.50 -8.49
N ARG A 72 2.27 6.36 -8.75
CA ARG A 72 3.58 5.93 -9.28
C ARG A 72 4.25 4.93 -8.33
N SER A 73 4.25 5.21 -7.03
CA SER A 73 4.84 4.30 -6.04
C SER A 73 4.17 2.92 -6.03
N ILE A 74 2.85 2.85 -6.20
CA ILE A 74 2.12 1.59 -6.36
C ILE A 74 2.60 0.86 -7.63
N ILE A 75 2.63 1.56 -8.76
CA ILE A 75 3.00 0.97 -10.06
C ILE A 75 4.43 0.43 -10.02
N GLN A 76 5.35 1.12 -9.37
CA GLN A 76 6.75 0.68 -9.26
C GLN A 76 6.90 -0.63 -8.49
N ILE A 77 6.11 -0.88 -7.46
CA ILE A 77 6.13 -2.17 -6.75
C ILE A 77 5.55 -3.28 -7.61
N ILE A 78 4.41 -3.05 -8.26
CA ILE A 78 3.70 -4.11 -9.01
C ILE A 78 4.28 -4.40 -10.39
N LYS A 79 4.96 -3.45 -11.01
CA LYS A 79 5.52 -3.58 -12.38
C LYS A 79 7.04 -3.49 -12.42
N GLY A 80 7.66 -3.14 -11.29
CA GLY A 80 9.06 -2.80 -11.27
C GLY A 80 9.33 -1.40 -11.84
N VAL A 81 10.59 -1.04 -11.87
CA VAL A 81 11.06 0.22 -12.45
C VAL A 81 12.45 0.03 -13.03
N SER A 82 12.72 0.68 -14.15
CA SER A 82 14.05 0.74 -14.76
C SER A 82 14.30 2.13 -15.35
N GLY A 83 15.57 2.44 -15.56
CA GLY A 83 16.00 3.69 -16.17
C GLY A 83 16.26 4.82 -15.17
N PRO A 84 16.59 6.01 -15.69
CA PRO A 84 17.03 7.12 -14.87
C PRO A 84 15.90 7.70 -14.03
N MET A 85 16.23 8.00 -12.76
CA MET A 85 15.35 8.75 -11.86
C MET A 85 16.19 9.67 -10.98
N LYS A 86 15.58 10.73 -10.48
CA LYS A 86 16.20 11.65 -9.51
C LYS A 86 15.45 11.58 -8.21
N VAL A 87 16.18 11.31 -7.11
CA VAL A 87 15.64 11.25 -5.76
C VAL A 87 16.49 12.15 -4.86
N ASN A 88 15.86 13.08 -4.17
CA ASN A 88 16.53 14.06 -3.31
C ASN A 88 17.71 14.79 -4.00
N GLY A 89 17.57 15.06 -5.30
CA GLY A 89 18.58 15.75 -6.10
C GLY A 89 19.70 14.84 -6.65
N ILE A 90 19.75 13.56 -6.27
CA ILE A 90 20.76 12.59 -6.73
C ILE A 90 20.18 11.74 -7.86
N ASP A 91 20.98 11.48 -8.89
CA ASP A 91 20.59 10.67 -10.04
C ASP A 91 20.85 9.18 -9.75
N TYR A 92 19.85 8.35 -10.06
CA TYR A 92 19.91 6.89 -9.99
C TYR A 92 19.54 6.31 -11.34
N ASN A 93 20.19 5.23 -11.74
CA ASN A 93 19.91 4.54 -13.00
C ASN A 93 20.04 3.03 -12.78
N GLY A 94 19.06 2.45 -12.10
CA GLY A 94 19.05 1.04 -11.74
C GLY A 94 17.74 0.37 -12.12
N GLU A 95 17.62 -0.87 -11.70
CA GLU A 95 16.41 -1.66 -11.86
C GLU A 95 15.88 -2.09 -10.49
N MET A 96 14.57 -2.02 -10.32
CA MET A 96 13.85 -2.68 -9.24
C MET A 96 12.86 -3.66 -9.88
N ALA A 97 13.02 -4.94 -9.61
CA ALA A 97 12.13 -5.96 -10.14
C ALA A 97 10.69 -5.76 -9.62
N ALA A 98 9.72 -6.16 -10.43
CA ALA A 98 8.34 -6.30 -9.99
C ALA A 98 8.24 -7.30 -8.84
N THR A 99 7.31 -7.07 -7.92
CA THR A 99 7.05 -7.98 -6.80
C THR A 99 5.75 -8.75 -7.02
N ASP A 100 5.70 -9.99 -6.53
CA ASP A 100 4.47 -10.81 -6.54
C ASP A 100 3.69 -10.65 -5.23
N LEU A 101 3.55 -9.40 -4.78
CA LEU A 101 2.77 -9.06 -3.59
C LEU A 101 1.29 -8.89 -3.95
N THR A 102 0.42 -9.33 -3.05
CA THR A 102 -1.02 -9.11 -3.13
C THR A 102 -1.37 -7.62 -3.00
N ASP A 103 -2.58 -7.22 -3.37
CA ASP A 103 -3.03 -5.83 -3.23
C ASP A 103 -2.95 -5.33 -1.77
N GLN A 104 -3.23 -6.22 -0.81
CA GLN A 104 -3.11 -5.91 0.61
C GLN A 104 -1.66 -5.69 1.02
N GLU A 105 -0.76 -6.55 0.60
CA GLU A 105 0.67 -6.46 0.94
C GLU A 105 1.33 -5.23 0.31
N VAL A 106 1.02 -4.90 -0.94
CA VAL A 106 1.48 -3.66 -1.58
C VAL A 106 0.97 -2.43 -0.83
N SER A 107 -0.30 -2.42 -0.44
CA SER A 107 -0.88 -1.37 0.40
C SER A 107 -0.13 -1.25 1.73
N ASP A 108 0.10 -2.37 2.42
CA ASP A 108 0.71 -2.41 3.74
C ASP A 108 2.18 -1.95 3.70
N VAL A 109 2.99 -2.43 2.76
CA VAL A 109 4.40 -2.01 2.64
C VAL A 109 4.52 -0.54 2.24
N LEU A 110 3.66 -0.04 1.36
CA LEU A 110 3.64 1.38 1.02
C LEU A 110 3.22 2.25 2.20
N ASN A 111 2.27 1.81 3.01
CA ASN A 111 1.90 2.52 4.23
C ASN A 111 3.04 2.54 5.24
N TYR A 112 3.80 1.45 5.35
CA TYR A 112 5.00 1.43 6.19
C TYR A 112 6.04 2.43 5.70
N VAL A 113 6.52 2.35 4.46
CA VAL A 113 7.59 3.23 3.97
C VAL A 113 7.17 4.70 3.91
N ARG A 114 5.90 4.99 3.65
CA ARG A 114 5.34 6.35 3.60
C ARG A 114 5.04 6.95 4.97
N ASN A 115 5.08 6.15 6.06
CA ASN A 115 4.83 6.61 7.43
C ASN A 115 5.94 6.19 8.41
N SER A 116 7.08 5.75 7.88
CA SER A 116 8.32 5.47 8.61
C SER A 116 9.46 6.32 8.04
N PHE A 117 10.65 6.19 8.57
CA PHE A 117 11.86 6.84 8.05
C PHE A 117 11.75 8.36 7.93
N SER A 118 11.03 9.00 8.85
CA SER A 118 10.67 10.43 8.85
C SER A 118 9.75 10.86 7.69
N ASN A 119 9.11 9.94 7.02
CA ASN A 119 8.04 10.22 6.09
C ASN A 119 6.69 10.36 6.81
N LYS A 120 5.77 11.13 6.22
CA LYS A 120 4.39 11.27 6.69
C LYS A 120 3.48 11.42 5.49
N GLY A 121 2.82 10.34 5.09
CA GLY A 121 2.00 10.27 3.88
C GLY A 121 0.58 9.79 4.12
N ALA A 122 -0.30 10.15 3.21
CA ALA A 122 -1.66 9.63 3.20
C ALA A 122 -1.66 8.10 2.97
N ALA A 123 -2.65 7.43 3.54
CA ALA A 123 -2.84 6.00 3.38
C ALA A 123 -2.93 5.58 1.91
N VAL A 124 -2.38 4.43 1.61
CA VAL A 124 -2.62 3.64 0.40
C VAL A 124 -3.58 2.54 0.77
N THR A 125 -4.64 2.33 -0.01
CA THR A 125 -5.62 1.27 0.23
C THR A 125 -5.47 0.12 -0.76
N PRO A 126 -5.86 -1.12 -0.41
CA PRO A 126 -5.85 -2.24 -1.36
C PRO A 126 -6.68 -1.98 -2.61
N THR A 127 -7.75 -1.18 -2.48
CA THR A 127 -8.59 -0.78 -3.62
C THR A 127 -7.82 0.09 -4.61
N GLU A 128 -6.97 1.01 -4.14
CA GLU A 128 -6.10 1.83 -5.00
C GLU A 128 -5.05 0.96 -5.70
N VAL A 129 -4.47 -0.02 -5.01
CA VAL A 129 -3.53 -0.97 -5.60
C VAL A 129 -4.22 -1.79 -6.70
N LYS A 130 -5.39 -2.35 -6.43
CA LYS A 130 -6.19 -3.09 -7.41
C LYS A 130 -6.53 -2.25 -8.64
N ALA A 131 -6.85 -0.97 -8.45
CA ALA A 131 -7.12 -0.06 -9.56
C ALA A 131 -5.87 0.21 -10.42
N ALA A 132 -4.67 0.21 -9.82
CA ALA A 132 -3.41 0.45 -10.52
C ALA A 132 -2.89 -0.77 -11.31
N ARG A 133 -3.42 -1.99 -11.05
CA ARG A 133 -3.07 -3.20 -11.83
C ARG A 133 -3.75 -3.25 -13.22
N LYS A 134 -4.82 -2.48 -13.40
CA LYS A 134 -5.54 -2.37 -14.68
C LYS A 134 -4.76 -1.48 -15.65
#